data_340dd1f9bd189fc2ddaf235af0598c28
#
_entry.id   340dd1f9bd189fc2ddaf235af0598c28
#
_cell.length_a   1.000
_cell.length_b   1.000
_cell.length_c   1.000
_cell.angle_alpha   90.00
_cell.angle_beta   90.00
_cell.angle_gamma   90.00
#
_symmetry.space_group_name_H-M   'P 1'
#
loop_
_entity.id
_entity.type
_entity.pdbx_description
1 polymer ?
#
loop_
_entity_poly.entity_id
_entity_poly.type
_entity_poly.pdbx_seq_one_letter_code
_entity_poly.pdbx_strand_id
1 'polypeptide(L)'
;GPGLREGPLERRAALERALAQARPPVHLTRVTDDAAVATEWFTQFEGAGLDGVVAKPNQQRYAPDKRVMFKIKHERTADCVVAGYRVHKSGPDSIGSLLLGLYDGAGELVSVGVIGAFPAARRQELFTELQPLVTTFDDHPWAWAKQEEGTRTPRASEGSRWNNGKDLSFTPLRPDLVVEVRYEHMEGERFRHMAQFNRWRPDREPRSCTYEQLEEPVSYDLADVLGAPTGA
;
A
#
# COMPACT_ATOMS: atom_id res chain seq x y z
N GLY A 1 31.07 4.12 19.17
CA GLY A 1 30.87 2.90 19.96
C GLY A 1 31.27 1.67 19.15
N PRO A 2 31.78 0.62 19.80
CA PRO A 2 32.27 -0.58 19.10
C PRO A 2 31.21 -1.28 18.21
N GLY A 3 29.95 -1.14 18.51
CA GLY A 3 28.86 -1.93 17.91
C GLY A 3 28.56 -1.76 16.42
N LEU A 4 29.00 -0.71 15.75
CA LEU A 4 28.65 -0.51 14.33
C LEU A 4 29.50 -1.35 13.36
N ARG A 5 30.67 -1.84 13.82
CA ARG A 5 31.57 -2.67 13.02
C ARG A 5 31.25 -4.17 13.12
N GLU A 6 30.44 -4.54 14.09
CA GLU A 6 30.05 -5.90 14.40
C GLU A 6 28.85 -6.35 13.55
N GLY A 7 28.61 -7.65 13.50
CA GLY A 7 27.47 -8.24 12.81
C GLY A 7 26.13 -7.96 13.50
N PRO A 8 25.00 -8.35 12.91
CA PRO A 8 23.68 -8.14 13.51
C PRO A 8 23.52 -8.85 14.85
N LEU A 9 24.13 -10.04 15.02
CA LEU A 9 24.01 -10.85 16.24
C LEU A 9 24.66 -10.16 17.43
N GLU A 10 25.89 -9.66 17.27
CA GLU A 10 26.61 -8.95 18.32
C GLU A 10 25.92 -7.63 18.69
N ARG A 11 25.42 -6.89 17.67
CA ARG A 11 24.65 -5.66 17.90
C ARG A 11 23.33 -5.98 18.61
N ARG A 12 22.69 -7.09 18.27
CA ARG A 12 21.46 -7.55 18.93
C ARG A 12 21.71 -7.89 20.39
N ALA A 13 22.76 -8.65 20.69
CA ALA A 13 23.13 -8.98 22.05
C ALA A 13 23.49 -7.73 22.89
N ALA A 14 24.12 -6.73 22.28
CA ALA A 14 24.38 -5.45 22.93
C ALA A 14 23.08 -4.68 23.22
N LEU A 15 22.13 -4.68 22.31
CA LEU A 15 20.82 -4.05 22.47
C LEU A 15 20.00 -4.72 23.59
N GLU A 16 20.01 -6.05 23.65
CA GLU A 16 19.34 -6.83 24.70
C GLU A 16 19.89 -6.48 26.10
N ARG A 17 21.20 -6.40 26.24
CA ARG A 17 21.81 -5.95 27.48
C ARG A 17 21.42 -4.51 27.84
N ALA A 18 21.44 -3.61 26.85
CA ALA A 18 21.10 -2.20 27.09
C ALA A 18 19.63 -1.99 27.47
N LEU A 19 18.73 -2.83 26.97
CA LEU A 19 17.30 -2.74 27.21
C LEU A 19 16.76 -3.76 28.23
N ALA A 20 17.64 -4.48 28.95
CA ALA A 20 17.24 -5.51 29.92
C ALA A 20 16.30 -4.98 31.02
N GLN A 21 16.34 -3.69 31.33
CA GLN A 21 15.48 -3.02 32.32
C GLN A 21 14.46 -2.08 31.69
N ALA A 22 14.32 -2.11 30.36
CA ALA A 22 13.37 -1.26 29.65
C ALA A 22 11.91 -1.66 30.01
N ARG A 23 11.07 -0.65 30.13
CA ARG A 23 9.63 -0.82 30.42
C ARG A 23 8.81 -0.16 29.33
N PRO A 24 7.54 -0.55 29.14
CA PRO A 24 6.65 0.11 28.23
C PRO A 24 6.70 1.65 28.39
N PRO A 25 6.71 2.42 27.30
CA PRO A 25 6.41 2.02 25.90
C PRO A 25 7.63 1.52 25.09
N VAL A 26 8.77 1.25 25.71
CA VAL A 26 9.95 0.73 25.02
C VAL A 26 9.91 -0.79 24.99
N HIS A 27 9.90 -1.36 23.79
CA HIS A 27 9.84 -2.80 23.56
C HIS A 27 10.97 -3.25 22.64
N LEU A 28 11.52 -4.43 22.95
CA LEU A 28 12.51 -5.08 22.10
C LEU A 28 11.78 -6.05 21.15
N THR A 29 11.83 -5.79 19.84
CA THR A 29 11.21 -6.67 18.83
C THR A 29 11.82 -8.07 18.87
N ARG A 30 11.02 -9.08 18.58
CA ARG A 30 11.48 -10.46 18.50
C ARG A 30 12.49 -10.66 17.38
N VAL A 31 13.38 -11.61 17.53
CA VAL A 31 14.33 -12.07 16.52
C VAL A 31 14.43 -13.59 16.56
N THR A 32 14.63 -14.20 15.43
CA THR A 32 14.89 -15.64 15.28
C THR A 32 15.82 -15.88 14.10
N ASP A 33 16.58 -16.95 14.14
CA ASP A 33 17.33 -17.50 13.00
C ASP A 33 16.63 -18.74 12.40
N ASP A 34 15.52 -19.17 13.00
CA ASP A 34 14.68 -20.25 12.50
C ASP A 34 13.67 -19.72 11.47
N ALA A 35 13.77 -20.22 10.24
CA ALA A 35 12.87 -19.83 9.16
C ALA A 35 11.41 -20.26 9.39
N ALA A 36 11.16 -21.37 10.13
CA ALA A 36 9.80 -21.81 10.44
C ALA A 36 9.13 -20.83 11.41
N VAL A 37 9.84 -20.42 12.46
CA VAL A 37 9.37 -19.40 13.41
C VAL A 37 9.14 -18.05 12.71
N ALA A 38 10.04 -17.65 11.81
CA ALA A 38 9.86 -16.42 11.05
C ALA A 38 8.64 -16.48 10.13
N THR A 39 8.34 -17.65 9.55
CA THR A 39 7.14 -17.87 8.72
C THR A 39 5.87 -17.80 9.55
N GLU A 40 5.87 -18.38 10.76
CA GLU A 40 4.77 -18.27 11.69
C GLU A 40 4.48 -16.80 12.05
N TRP A 41 5.50 -16.04 12.43
CA TRP A 41 5.36 -14.61 12.70
C TRP A 41 4.87 -13.81 11.49
N PHE A 42 5.35 -14.15 10.30
CA PHE A 42 4.90 -13.53 9.06
C PHE A 42 3.39 -13.68 8.88
N THR A 43 2.84 -14.87 9.15
CA THR A 43 1.41 -15.16 9.01
C THR A 43 0.57 -14.56 10.12
N GLN A 44 1.02 -14.68 11.38
CA GLN A 44 0.22 -14.30 12.54
C GLN A 44 0.23 -12.80 12.81
N PHE A 45 1.40 -12.16 12.70
CA PHE A 45 1.56 -10.78 13.18
C PHE A 45 1.04 -9.71 12.21
N GLU A 46 0.61 -10.11 11.04
CA GLU A 46 -0.09 -9.21 10.11
C GLU A 46 -1.37 -8.65 10.76
N GLY A 47 -2.13 -9.49 11.45
CA GLY A 47 -3.33 -9.07 12.18
C GLY A 47 -3.08 -8.08 13.33
N ALA A 48 -1.82 -7.95 13.78
CA ALA A 48 -1.39 -6.92 14.73
C ALA A 48 -0.91 -5.62 14.05
N GLY A 49 -1.09 -5.48 12.73
CA GLY A 49 -0.68 -4.30 11.96
C GLY A 49 0.81 -4.28 11.59
N LEU A 50 1.50 -5.42 11.62
CA LEU A 50 2.88 -5.53 11.20
C LEU A 50 2.97 -5.94 9.72
N ASP A 51 3.73 -5.19 8.94
CA ASP A 51 3.79 -5.32 7.47
C ASP A 51 4.52 -6.60 6.98
N GLY A 52 5.17 -7.33 7.87
CA GLY A 52 5.99 -8.50 7.52
C GLY A 52 7.26 -8.62 8.36
N VAL A 53 8.26 -9.31 7.83
CA VAL A 53 9.52 -9.55 8.52
C VAL A 53 10.70 -8.93 7.79
N VAL A 54 11.78 -8.63 8.54
CA VAL A 54 13.03 -8.11 7.98
C VAL A 54 14.15 -9.12 8.19
N ALA A 55 14.59 -9.76 7.11
CA ALA A 55 15.72 -10.67 7.13
C ALA A 55 17.05 -9.90 6.97
N LYS A 56 18.02 -10.22 7.81
CA LYS A 56 19.35 -9.60 7.82
C LYS A 56 20.41 -10.69 7.78
N PRO A 57 21.37 -10.64 6.83
CA PRO A 57 22.48 -11.60 6.83
C PRO A 57 23.28 -11.51 8.12
N ASN A 58 23.57 -12.65 8.77
CA ASN A 58 24.19 -12.70 10.11
C ASN A 58 25.58 -12.06 10.21
N GLN A 59 26.28 -11.93 9.09
CA GLN A 59 27.64 -11.33 9.07
C GLN A 59 27.62 -9.90 8.49
N GLN A 60 26.45 -9.35 8.19
CA GLN A 60 26.36 -8.04 7.57
C GLN A 60 26.69 -6.93 8.57
N ARG A 61 27.78 -6.22 8.32
CA ARG A 61 28.12 -5.00 9.09
C ARG A 61 27.11 -3.90 8.82
N TYR A 62 27.03 -2.95 9.75
CA TYR A 62 26.21 -1.77 9.51
C TYR A 62 26.72 -1.01 8.28
N ALA A 63 25.82 -0.80 7.33
CA ALA A 63 26.11 -0.14 6.07
C ALA A 63 25.04 0.93 5.82
N PRO A 64 25.30 2.20 6.21
CA PRO A 64 24.35 3.29 5.99
C PRO A 64 24.11 3.48 4.50
N ASP A 65 22.86 3.81 4.15
CA ASP A 65 22.40 4.07 2.78
C ASP A 65 22.57 2.90 1.80
N LYS A 66 22.83 1.69 2.32
CA LYS A 66 22.90 0.46 1.52
C LYS A 66 21.69 -0.44 1.76
N ARG A 67 21.16 -1.00 0.69
CA ARG A 67 20.07 -2.00 0.75
C ARG A 67 20.64 -3.39 1.00
N VAL A 68 21.01 -3.67 2.25
CA VAL A 68 21.63 -4.93 2.69
C VAL A 68 20.69 -5.82 3.52
N MET A 69 19.45 -5.42 3.66
CA MET A 69 18.40 -6.16 4.37
C MET A 69 17.26 -6.46 3.41
N PHE A 70 16.55 -7.54 3.66
CA PHE A 70 15.40 -7.97 2.87
C PHE A 70 14.12 -7.74 3.67
N LYS A 71 13.23 -6.92 3.16
CA LYS A 71 11.85 -6.83 3.65
C LYS A 71 11.01 -7.89 2.93
N ILE A 72 10.43 -8.79 3.69
CA ILE A 72 9.50 -9.80 3.22
C ILE A 72 8.12 -9.34 3.69
N LYS A 73 7.28 -8.96 2.73
CA LYS A 73 5.96 -8.39 2.98
C LYS A 73 4.87 -9.25 2.35
N HIS A 74 3.67 -9.15 2.89
CA HIS A 74 2.50 -9.70 2.23
C HIS A 74 2.25 -8.98 0.89
N GLU A 75 1.91 -9.76 -0.12
CA GLU A 75 1.49 -9.26 -1.42
C GLU A 75 0.16 -9.91 -1.78
N ARG A 76 -0.86 -9.09 -1.96
CA ARG A 76 -2.20 -9.50 -2.33
C ARG A 76 -2.56 -8.91 -3.67
N THR A 77 -3.54 -9.52 -4.31
CA THR A 77 -4.14 -8.97 -5.53
C THR A 77 -5.59 -8.61 -5.31
N ALA A 78 -6.06 -7.60 -6.05
CA ALA A 78 -7.45 -7.22 -6.12
C ALA A 78 -7.80 -6.80 -7.54
N ASP A 79 -9.02 -7.09 -7.97
CA ASP A 79 -9.59 -6.58 -9.21
C ASP A 79 -10.32 -5.27 -8.93
N CYS A 80 -9.83 -4.19 -9.51
CA CYS A 80 -10.36 -2.84 -9.29
C CYS A 80 -10.91 -2.24 -10.58
N VAL A 81 -11.95 -1.44 -10.44
CA VAL A 81 -12.48 -0.63 -11.53
C VAL A 81 -11.62 0.61 -11.73
N VAL A 82 -11.25 0.92 -12.97
CA VAL A 82 -10.59 2.17 -13.31
C VAL A 82 -11.64 3.21 -13.64
N ALA A 83 -11.75 4.25 -12.81
CA ALA A 83 -12.79 5.27 -12.94
C ALA A 83 -12.27 6.67 -13.29
N GLY A 84 -10.95 6.83 -13.43
CA GLY A 84 -10.36 8.09 -13.84
C GLY A 84 -8.86 8.01 -13.97
N TYR A 85 -8.25 9.08 -14.46
CA TYR A 85 -6.81 9.22 -14.49
C TYR A 85 -6.36 10.65 -14.19
N ARG A 86 -5.13 10.80 -13.72
CA ARG A 86 -4.44 12.08 -13.62
C ARG A 86 -3.34 12.16 -14.68
N VAL A 87 -3.16 13.36 -15.20
CA VAL A 87 -2.09 13.66 -16.16
C VAL A 87 -0.75 13.71 -15.42
N HIS A 88 0.30 13.25 -16.07
CA HIS A 88 1.65 13.32 -15.54
C HIS A 88 2.29 14.69 -15.85
N LYS A 89 3.18 15.13 -14.96
CA LYS A 89 3.92 16.41 -15.13
C LYS A 89 4.79 16.49 -16.39
N SER A 90 5.05 15.36 -17.07
CA SER A 90 5.86 15.31 -18.30
C SER A 90 5.12 15.78 -19.55
N GLY A 91 3.81 15.93 -19.49
CA GLY A 91 3.02 16.43 -20.63
C GLY A 91 1.54 16.05 -20.55
N PRO A 92 0.68 16.73 -21.32
CA PRO A 92 -0.76 16.55 -21.29
C PRO A 92 -1.20 15.16 -21.78
N ASP A 93 -0.43 14.54 -22.66
CA ASP A 93 -0.73 13.23 -23.26
C ASP A 93 -0.03 12.08 -22.52
N SER A 94 0.18 12.24 -21.23
CA SER A 94 0.91 11.27 -20.40
C SER A 94 0.17 10.96 -19.12
N ILE A 95 -0.19 9.70 -18.90
CA ILE A 95 -0.89 9.25 -17.69
C ILE A 95 0.05 9.32 -16.48
N GLY A 96 -0.35 10.06 -15.46
CA GLY A 96 0.34 10.13 -14.18
C GLY A 96 -0.06 9.00 -13.24
N SER A 97 -1.36 8.80 -13.09
CA SER A 97 -1.94 7.72 -12.28
C SER A 97 -3.31 7.32 -12.77
N LEU A 98 -3.70 6.08 -12.53
CA LEU A 98 -5.06 5.57 -12.68
C LEU A 98 -5.74 5.57 -11.32
N LEU A 99 -6.98 6.03 -11.26
CA LEU A 99 -7.79 6.05 -10.05
C LEU A 99 -8.66 4.79 -9.99
N LEU A 100 -8.59 4.11 -8.85
CA LEU A 100 -9.18 2.80 -8.63
C LEU A 100 -10.39 2.87 -7.71
N GLY A 101 -11.41 2.09 -8.02
CA GLY A 101 -12.60 1.93 -7.20
C GLY A 101 -12.96 0.47 -6.96
N LEU A 102 -13.63 0.23 -5.84
CA LEU A 102 -14.36 -0.99 -5.51
C LEU A 102 -15.81 -0.65 -5.17
N TYR A 103 -16.73 -1.54 -5.52
CA TYR A 103 -18.12 -1.39 -5.13
C TYR A 103 -18.32 -1.81 -3.67
N ASP A 104 -19.02 -0.98 -2.92
CA ASP A 104 -19.43 -1.29 -1.55
C ASP A 104 -20.74 -2.11 -1.49
N GLY A 105 -21.18 -2.42 -0.27
CA GLY A 105 -22.43 -3.17 -0.06
C GLY A 105 -23.70 -2.44 -0.49
N ALA A 106 -23.65 -1.13 -0.72
CA ALA A 106 -24.74 -0.32 -1.28
C ALA A 106 -24.70 -0.25 -2.82
N GLY A 107 -23.65 -0.80 -3.44
CA GLY A 107 -23.43 -0.74 -4.88
C GLY A 107 -22.83 0.56 -5.38
N GLU A 108 -22.30 1.38 -4.47
CA GLU A 108 -21.60 2.62 -4.79
C GLU A 108 -20.12 2.35 -5.08
N LEU A 109 -19.57 3.01 -6.09
CA LEU A 109 -18.13 2.91 -6.42
C LEU A 109 -17.32 3.80 -5.49
N VAL A 110 -16.59 3.19 -4.56
CA VAL A 110 -15.74 3.87 -3.57
C VAL A 110 -14.30 3.92 -4.06
N SER A 111 -13.65 5.07 -3.97
CA SER A 111 -12.23 5.21 -4.32
C SER A 111 -11.34 4.49 -3.32
N VAL A 112 -10.53 3.54 -3.80
CA VAL A 112 -9.65 2.71 -2.94
C VAL A 112 -8.18 3.03 -3.09
N GLY A 113 -7.79 3.78 -4.10
CA GLY A 113 -6.38 4.15 -4.31
C GLY A 113 -6.03 4.45 -5.75
N VAL A 114 -4.75 4.41 -6.06
CA VAL A 114 -4.23 4.72 -7.38
C VAL A 114 -3.09 3.77 -7.79
N ILE A 115 -2.91 3.62 -9.11
CA ILE A 115 -1.68 3.11 -9.71
C ILE A 115 -0.91 4.30 -10.27
N GLY A 116 0.35 4.49 -9.89
CA GLY A 116 1.11 5.69 -10.32
C GLY A 116 2.49 5.42 -10.92
N ALA A 117 2.97 4.19 -10.92
CA ALA A 117 4.34 3.85 -11.32
C ALA A 117 4.40 3.22 -12.73
N PHE A 118 4.13 4.03 -13.76
CA PHE A 118 4.25 3.57 -15.16
C PHE A 118 5.57 4.04 -15.80
N PRO A 119 6.25 3.20 -16.61
CA PRO A 119 7.32 3.64 -17.49
C PRO A 119 6.85 4.73 -18.47
N ALA A 120 7.77 5.59 -18.90
CA ALA A 120 7.41 6.76 -19.73
C ALA A 120 6.67 6.39 -21.02
N ALA A 121 7.12 5.37 -21.75
CA ALA A 121 6.44 4.89 -22.96
C ALA A 121 5.01 4.42 -22.65
N ARG A 122 4.84 3.65 -21.58
CA ARG A 122 3.52 3.11 -21.18
C ARG A 122 2.52 4.22 -20.80
N ARG A 123 2.99 5.36 -20.29
CA ARG A 123 2.13 6.51 -19.96
C ARG A 123 1.44 7.09 -21.19
N GLN A 124 2.14 7.18 -22.31
CA GLN A 124 1.59 7.68 -23.58
C GLN A 124 0.66 6.67 -24.23
N GLU A 125 1.04 5.40 -24.23
CA GLU A 125 0.17 4.31 -24.72
C GLU A 125 -1.14 4.29 -23.95
N LEU A 126 -1.10 4.29 -22.63
CA LEU A 126 -2.29 4.32 -21.76
C LEU A 126 -3.15 5.55 -22.03
N PHE A 127 -2.54 6.73 -22.28
CA PHE A 127 -3.30 7.91 -22.62
C PHE A 127 -4.15 7.66 -23.87
N THR A 128 -3.54 7.13 -24.93
CA THR A 128 -4.25 6.81 -26.18
C THR A 128 -5.31 5.74 -26.00
N GLU A 129 -4.98 4.66 -25.26
CA GLU A 129 -5.90 3.55 -25.00
C GLU A 129 -7.15 3.97 -24.22
N LEU A 130 -7.01 4.95 -23.32
CA LEU A 130 -8.09 5.36 -22.41
C LEU A 130 -8.98 6.49 -22.99
N GLN A 131 -8.59 7.17 -24.07
CA GLN A 131 -9.38 8.25 -24.65
C GLN A 131 -10.82 7.84 -25.01
N PRO A 132 -11.09 6.64 -25.56
CA PRO A 132 -12.45 6.21 -25.85
C PRO A 132 -13.38 6.06 -24.63
N LEU A 133 -12.77 5.98 -23.42
CA LEU A 133 -13.49 5.85 -22.15
C LEU A 133 -13.69 7.19 -21.43
N VAL A 134 -13.09 8.26 -21.90
CA VAL A 134 -13.25 9.59 -21.29
C VAL A 134 -14.73 10.00 -21.34
N THR A 135 -15.22 10.47 -20.21
CA THR A 135 -16.62 10.88 -20.04
C THR A 135 -16.71 12.22 -19.27
N THR A 136 -17.92 12.66 -19.01
CA THR A 136 -18.19 13.80 -18.16
C THR A 136 -18.51 13.35 -16.72
N PHE A 137 -18.54 14.29 -15.79
CA PHE A 137 -18.94 13.99 -14.41
C PHE A 137 -20.46 13.82 -14.23
N ASP A 138 -21.28 14.15 -15.21
CA ASP A 138 -22.74 14.23 -15.04
C ASP A 138 -23.37 12.86 -14.69
N ASP A 139 -22.85 11.77 -15.29
CA ASP A 139 -23.29 10.40 -15.02
C ASP A 139 -22.20 9.54 -14.37
N HIS A 140 -21.16 10.19 -13.85
CA HIS A 140 -20.02 9.48 -13.27
C HIS A 140 -20.29 9.13 -11.79
N PRO A 141 -19.88 7.93 -11.29
CA PRO A 141 -20.04 7.57 -9.87
C PRO A 141 -19.43 8.60 -8.89
N TRP A 142 -18.43 9.35 -9.35
CA TRP A 142 -17.79 10.41 -8.57
C TRP A 142 -18.20 11.82 -9.04
N ALA A 143 -19.45 12.00 -9.48
CA ALA A 143 -20.00 13.28 -9.98
C ALA A 143 -19.87 14.43 -8.94
N TRP A 144 -19.90 14.11 -7.66
CA TRP A 144 -19.68 15.07 -6.58
C TRP A 144 -18.31 15.76 -6.66
N ALA A 145 -17.31 15.15 -7.26
CA ALA A 145 -15.98 15.74 -7.44
C ALA A 145 -15.97 16.96 -8.40
N LYS A 146 -17.03 17.16 -9.19
CA LYS A 146 -17.23 18.34 -10.03
C LYS A 146 -17.59 19.60 -9.25
N GLN A 147 -18.18 19.47 -8.08
CA GLN A 147 -18.87 20.56 -7.40
C GLN A 147 -17.96 21.56 -6.66
N GLU A 148 -16.72 21.18 -6.41
CA GLU A 148 -15.75 22.02 -5.72
C GLU A 148 -14.62 22.42 -6.66
N GLU A 149 -14.49 23.71 -6.93
CA GLU A 149 -13.35 24.27 -7.65
C GLU A 149 -12.07 23.89 -6.90
N GLY A 150 -11.21 23.06 -7.51
CA GLY A 150 -10.04 22.50 -6.87
C GLY A 150 -10.24 21.17 -6.15
N THR A 151 -11.40 20.51 -6.27
CA THR A 151 -11.58 19.13 -5.76
C THR A 151 -10.68 18.18 -6.50
N ARG A 152 -9.73 17.69 -5.76
CA ARG A 152 -8.49 17.10 -6.26
C ARG A 152 -8.47 15.60 -6.13
N THR A 153 -9.47 15.01 -5.48
CA THR A 153 -9.53 13.58 -5.23
C THR A 153 -10.98 13.10 -5.26
N PRO A 154 -11.23 11.82 -5.55
CA PRO A 154 -12.55 11.23 -5.42
C PRO A 154 -13.02 11.06 -3.95
N ARG A 155 -12.35 11.70 -3.00
CA ARG A 155 -12.75 11.77 -1.58
C ARG A 155 -12.55 13.17 -1.03
N ALA A 156 -13.59 13.73 -0.43
CA ALA A 156 -13.55 15.03 0.21
C ALA A 156 -12.55 15.10 1.40
N SER A 157 -12.18 13.97 1.99
CA SER A 157 -11.30 13.88 3.18
C SER A 157 -9.81 13.62 2.86
N GLU A 158 -9.39 13.54 1.60
CA GLU A 158 -8.01 13.19 1.22
C GLU A 158 -6.98 14.33 1.30
N GLY A 159 -7.22 15.34 2.10
CA GLY A 159 -6.21 16.34 2.42
C GLY A 159 -5.04 15.76 3.22
N SER A 160 -4.17 14.97 2.61
CA SER A 160 -2.95 14.54 3.29
C SER A 160 -1.94 15.69 3.31
N ARG A 161 -1.19 15.83 4.42
CA ARG A 161 -0.11 16.82 4.56
C ARG A 161 0.93 16.74 3.43
N TRP A 162 1.07 15.58 2.80
CA TRP A 162 2.01 15.29 1.71
C TRP A 162 1.53 15.78 0.34
N ASN A 163 0.23 16.07 0.20
CA ASN A 163 -0.37 16.53 -1.05
C ASN A 163 -0.68 18.03 -1.06
N ASN A 164 -0.27 18.74 -0.03
CA ASN A 164 -0.53 20.17 0.07
C ASN A 164 0.14 20.92 -1.10
N GLY A 165 -0.66 21.57 -1.93
CA GLY A 165 -0.20 22.33 -3.10
C GLY A 165 -0.06 21.53 -4.42
N LYS A 166 -0.36 20.21 -4.44
CA LYS A 166 -0.40 19.45 -5.71
C LYS A 166 -1.79 19.53 -6.33
N ASP A 167 -1.82 19.69 -7.64
CA ASP A 167 -3.06 19.51 -8.40
C ASP A 167 -3.41 18.02 -8.44
N LEU A 168 -4.53 17.65 -7.82
CA LEU A 168 -5.06 16.29 -7.76
C LEU A 168 -6.30 16.11 -8.64
N SER A 169 -6.61 17.09 -9.49
CA SER A 169 -7.68 16.97 -10.48
C SER A 169 -7.50 15.73 -11.35
N PHE A 170 -8.60 15.20 -11.84
CA PHE A 170 -8.57 14.00 -12.66
C PHE A 170 -9.57 14.08 -13.82
N THR A 171 -9.31 13.33 -14.86
CA THR A 171 -10.21 13.11 -15.99
C THR A 171 -11.06 11.88 -15.68
N PRO A 172 -12.42 12.00 -15.65
CA PRO A 172 -13.30 10.86 -15.40
C PRO A 172 -13.31 9.90 -16.59
N LEU A 173 -13.35 8.61 -16.27
CA LEU A 173 -13.49 7.52 -17.23
C LEU A 173 -14.80 6.77 -16.94
N ARG A 174 -15.49 6.30 -17.99
CA ARG A 174 -16.55 5.31 -17.80
C ARG A 174 -15.98 4.12 -17.03
N PRO A 175 -16.66 3.65 -15.97
CA PRO A 175 -16.14 2.60 -15.09
C PRO A 175 -16.33 1.19 -15.69
N ASP A 176 -15.90 1.02 -16.96
CA ASP A 176 -16.06 -0.20 -17.75
C ASP A 176 -14.79 -1.07 -17.73
N LEU A 177 -13.68 -0.53 -17.26
CA LEU A 177 -12.36 -1.19 -17.33
C LEU A 177 -11.95 -1.73 -15.98
N VAL A 178 -11.56 -3.01 -15.94
CA VAL A 178 -11.08 -3.68 -14.75
C VAL A 178 -9.58 -3.97 -14.86
N VAL A 179 -8.86 -3.72 -13.77
CA VAL A 179 -7.44 -4.00 -13.61
C VAL A 179 -7.19 -4.81 -12.36
N GLU A 180 -6.41 -5.89 -12.49
CA GLU A 180 -5.84 -6.58 -11.33
C GLU A 180 -4.62 -5.80 -10.85
N VAL A 181 -4.59 -5.52 -9.57
CA VAL A 181 -3.50 -4.81 -8.92
C VAL A 181 -2.88 -5.64 -7.81
N ARG A 182 -1.62 -5.39 -7.52
CA ARG A 182 -0.95 -5.87 -6.31
C ARG A 182 -0.98 -4.77 -5.25
N TYR A 183 -1.34 -5.14 -4.04
CA TYR A 183 -1.37 -4.22 -2.91
C TYR A 183 -0.80 -4.87 -1.64
N GLU A 184 -0.37 -4.07 -0.68
CA GLU A 184 0.23 -4.58 0.57
C GLU A 184 -0.86 -4.87 1.60
N HIS A 185 -1.64 -3.86 1.99
CA HIS A 185 -2.77 -3.99 2.91
C HIS A 185 -3.71 -2.78 2.82
N MET A 186 -4.89 -2.93 3.41
CA MET A 186 -5.88 -1.88 3.52
C MET A 186 -5.64 -1.01 4.76
N GLU A 187 -5.96 0.27 4.65
CA GLU A 187 -6.07 1.20 5.77
C GLU A 187 -7.48 1.80 5.73
N GLY A 188 -8.36 1.24 6.55
CA GLY A 188 -9.80 1.46 6.41
C GLY A 188 -10.28 0.96 5.05
N GLU A 189 -10.96 1.80 4.29
CA GLU A 189 -11.54 1.46 2.97
C GLU A 189 -10.59 1.64 1.79
N ARG A 190 -9.31 1.95 2.02
CA ARG A 190 -8.35 2.28 0.94
C ARG A 190 -7.05 1.51 1.07
N PHE A 191 -6.34 1.37 -0.04
CA PHE A 191 -4.96 0.89 0.00
C PHE A 191 -4.06 1.88 0.73
N ARG A 192 -3.28 1.41 1.68
CA ARG A 192 -2.32 2.24 2.42
C ARG A 192 -1.27 2.90 1.52
N HIS A 193 -0.83 2.18 0.51
CA HIS A 193 0.14 2.64 -0.47
C HIS A 193 -0.41 2.55 -1.89
N MET A 194 0.26 3.19 -2.85
CA MET A 194 -0.08 3.04 -4.26
C MET A 194 -0.04 1.58 -4.67
N ALA A 195 -1.11 1.12 -5.30
CA ALA A 195 -1.17 -0.21 -5.89
C ALA A 195 -0.24 -0.31 -7.11
N GLN A 196 0.17 -1.53 -7.42
CA GLN A 196 0.99 -1.82 -8.59
C GLN A 196 0.15 -2.51 -9.66
N PHE A 197 0.26 -2.07 -10.90
CA PHE A 197 -0.38 -2.73 -12.04
C PHE A 197 0.12 -4.16 -12.17
N ASN A 198 -0.82 -5.12 -12.28
CA ASN A 198 -0.51 -6.51 -12.59
C ASN A 198 -0.94 -6.83 -14.02
N ARG A 199 -2.22 -6.76 -14.34
CA ARG A 199 -2.76 -7.01 -15.68
C ARG A 199 -4.16 -6.42 -15.85
N TRP A 200 -4.58 -6.22 -17.09
CA TRP A 200 -5.98 -5.95 -17.40
C TRP A 200 -6.84 -7.21 -17.22
N ARG A 201 -8.08 -6.99 -16.83
CA ARG A 201 -9.07 -8.06 -16.61
C ARG A 201 -10.31 -7.84 -17.50
N PRO A 202 -10.19 -8.04 -18.83
CA PRO A 202 -11.33 -7.90 -19.75
C PRO A 202 -12.40 -9.00 -19.53
N ASP A 203 -12.04 -10.06 -18.82
CA ASP A 203 -12.90 -11.17 -18.42
C ASP A 203 -13.74 -10.87 -17.16
N ARG A 204 -13.48 -9.77 -16.47
CA ARG A 204 -14.10 -9.44 -15.18
C ARG A 204 -15.17 -8.37 -15.33
N GLU A 205 -16.37 -8.66 -14.84
CA GLU A 205 -17.46 -7.69 -14.76
C GLU A 205 -17.14 -6.58 -13.75
N PRO A 206 -17.19 -5.27 -14.13
CA PRO A 206 -16.86 -4.17 -13.20
C PRO A 206 -17.65 -4.19 -11.89
N ARG A 207 -18.96 -4.47 -11.97
CA ARG A 207 -19.84 -4.54 -10.78
C ARG A 207 -19.49 -5.67 -9.81
N SER A 208 -18.74 -6.68 -10.25
CA SER A 208 -18.25 -7.76 -9.38
C SER A 208 -16.99 -7.41 -8.60
N CYS A 209 -16.38 -6.24 -8.87
CA CYS A 209 -15.21 -5.76 -8.15
C CYS A 209 -15.64 -5.10 -6.83
N THR A 210 -15.92 -5.92 -5.84
CA THR A 210 -16.38 -5.50 -4.50
C THR A 210 -15.31 -5.67 -3.44
N TYR A 211 -15.54 -5.10 -2.25
CA TYR A 211 -14.68 -5.28 -1.08
C TYR A 211 -14.62 -6.73 -0.59
N GLU A 212 -15.62 -7.55 -0.89
CA GLU A 212 -15.69 -8.96 -0.45
C GLU A 212 -14.54 -9.83 -0.99
N GLN A 213 -13.89 -9.41 -2.08
CA GLN A 213 -12.72 -10.11 -2.62
C GLN A 213 -11.45 -9.90 -1.81
N LEU A 214 -11.42 -8.90 -0.92
CA LEU A 214 -10.23 -8.55 -0.18
C LEU A 214 -10.02 -9.52 0.98
N GLU A 215 -8.78 -10.00 1.12
CA GLU A 215 -8.40 -10.80 2.26
C GLU A 215 -8.32 -9.93 3.52
N GLU A 216 -9.05 -10.31 4.56
CA GLU A 216 -8.96 -9.69 5.87
C GLU A 216 -7.96 -10.47 6.74
N PRO A 217 -6.91 -9.82 7.26
CA PRO A 217 -6.02 -10.46 8.23
C PRO A 217 -6.79 -10.84 9.49
N VAL A 218 -6.51 -12.03 10.02
CA VAL A 218 -7.03 -12.43 11.33
C VAL A 218 -6.54 -11.43 12.38
N SER A 219 -7.46 -10.87 13.16
CA SER A 219 -7.13 -9.92 14.22
C SER A 219 -6.19 -10.55 15.25
N TYR A 220 -5.10 -9.85 15.58
CA TYR A 220 -4.11 -10.29 16.55
C TYR A 220 -3.72 -9.11 17.46
N ASP A 221 -3.56 -9.37 18.77
CA ASP A 221 -3.19 -8.29 19.69
C ASP A 221 -1.69 -7.97 19.59
N LEU A 222 -1.38 -6.72 19.37
CA LEU A 222 0.00 -6.24 19.32
C LEU A 222 0.75 -6.52 20.63
N ALA A 223 0.07 -6.54 21.78
CA ALA A 223 0.67 -6.86 23.05
C ALA A 223 1.22 -8.31 23.09
N ASP A 224 0.54 -9.25 22.44
CA ASP A 224 1.00 -10.65 22.33
C ASP A 224 2.25 -10.76 21.44
N VAL A 225 2.37 -9.92 20.43
CA VAL A 225 3.56 -9.85 19.56
C VAL A 225 4.76 -9.30 20.29
N LEU A 226 4.57 -8.21 21.04
CA LEU A 226 5.64 -7.54 21.77
C LEU A 226 6.12 -8.33 23.00
N GLY A 227 5.33 -9.31 23.44
CA GLY A 227 5.59 -10.12 24.61
C GLY A 227 5.25 -9.40 25.93
N ALA A 228 4.83 -10.15 26.94
CA ALA A 228 4.77 -9.64 28.29
C ALA A 228 6.19 -9.14 28.70
N PRO A 229 6.32 -8.10 29.53
CA PRO A 229 7.61 -7.68 30.02
C PRO A 229 8.28 -8.89 30.69
N THR A 230 9.43 -9.33 30.16
CA THR A 230 10.28 -10.34 30.77
C THR A 230 10.81 -9.74 32.07
N GLY A 231 10.15 -10.06 33.19
CA GLY A 231 10.61 -9.62 34.50
C GLY A 231 9.48 -9.60 35.53
N ALA A 232 9.23 -10.72 36.16
CA ALA A 232 8.84 -10.77 37.55
C ALA A 232 10.06 -11.22 38.34
#